data_00d3152e8464cd43f13c03e6d4cb2836
#
_entry.id   00d3152e8464cd43f13c03e6d4cb2836
#
_cell.length_a   1.000
_cell.length_b   1.000
_cell.length_c   1.000
_cell.angle_alpha   90.00
_cell.angle_beta   90.00
_cell.angle_gamma   90.00
#
_symmetry.space_group_name_H-M   'P 1'
#
loop_
_entity.id
_entity.type
_entity.pdbx_description
1 polymer ?
#
loop_
_entity_poly.entity_id
_entity_poly.type
_entity_poly.pdbx_seq_one_letter_code
_entity_poly.pdbx_strand_id
1 'polypeptide(L)'
;MFVASVLECLSLTGVACGLGVLLVAATLGYVIYNAFFHPLRRIPGPFLASLTPWVQLYHGLKGDRHLWLYELHTQYGSHVRAAPNFISVNTDRGLHDIYGHGKRLQKADFYNAFPAIKGVYNTHNAIDKTMHGRKRRVLSQAFSDHALKGMEDVMLLHVRQLCAVLAGHDGVDSDWDDLEEETKGAVVRNMGDWFSYLTYDVMGELCFGKSFDMLVSRGKRHMVKLVDRAANRHYVCGLWMPLDSWHLDQIFIRQLTRDRWNFIMNSRVEASARAKERAQAGREAKKDFFYYLLNATDPETGKGLSTPELWGEANVLMIAGSDTTSTTLAAALFYLVRRPGALSKLSAEVRGAFNEVEEIVSGARLNELVYLKAVIDEALRLAPAVPGAIPREVMDGGAVVDGVFLPAGTNCGTPTYSIHRQEAYYRAAGTFLPERWIEGATCEAADAKWTTSKEQVDTARRAFCPFSIGPRGCIGKSMAFMEMRVTLARLVFLFEMALADRVGEDEQGHLALVDHFTSAKNGPNVVFRHR
;
A
#
# COMPACT_ATOMS: atom_id res chain seq x y z
N MET A 1 -22.92 -51.64 -31.76
CA MET A 1 -21.87 -52.58 -31.33
C MET A 1 -20.46 -52.01 -31.48
N PHE A 2 -20.10 -51.33 -32.59
CA PHE A 2 -18.74 -50.80 -32.77
C PHE A 2 -18.34 -49.66 -31.81
N VAL A 3 -19.26 -48.82 -31.38
CA VAL A 3 -18.98 -47.69 -30.48
C VAL A 3 -18.85 -48.14 -28.99
N ALA A 4 -19.50 -49.20 -28.60
CA ALA A 4 -19.40 -49.76 -27.25
C ALA A 4 -18.06 -50.46 -27.01
N SER A 5 -17.52 -51.17 -28.01
CA SER A 5 -16.22 -51.84 -27.87
C SER A 5 -14.99 -50.91 -27.93
N VAL A 6 -15.14 -49.68 -28.44
CA VAL A 6 -14.08 -48.66 -28.40
C VAL A 6 -14.01 -47.99 -27.01
N LEU A 7 -15.14 -47.88 -26.31
CA LEU A 7 -15.21 -47.32 -24.97
C LEU A 7 -14.71 -48.28 -23.89
N GLU A 8 -14.84 -49.59 -24.08
CA GLU A 8 -14.33 -50.61 -23.14
C GLU A 8 -12.81 -50.81 -23.16
N CYS A 9 -12.12 -50.38 -24.25
CA CYS A 9 -10.64 -50.47 -24.33
C CYS A 9 -9.87 -49.29 -23.72
N LEU A 10 -10.52 -48.26 -23.25
CA LEU A 10 -9.86 -47.17 -22.50
C LEU A 10 -9.74 -47.56 -21.04
N SER A 11 -8.70 -48.34 -20.69
CA SER A 11 -8.36 -48.53 -19.28
C SER A 11 -8.11 -47.16 -18.62
N LEU A 12 -8.51 -46.99 -17.34
CA LEU A 12 -8.23 -45.77 -16.57
C LEU A 12 -6.77 -45.31 -16.71
N THR A 13 -5.85 -46.27 -16.83
CA THR A 13 -4.42 -46.03 -17.10
C THR A 13 -4.17 -45.43 -18.50
N GLY A 14 -4.87 -45.89 -19.53
CA GLY A 14 -4.75 -45.33 -20.90
C GLY A 14 -5.25 -43.90 -20.98
N VAL A 15 -6.36 -43.58 -20.31
CA VAL A 15 -6.90 -42.22 -20.23
C VAL A 15 -5.94 -41.33 -19.45
N ALA A 16 -5.42 -41.78 -18.31
CA ALA A 16 -4.45 -41.03 -17.50
C ALA A 16 -3.15 -40.76 -18.26
N CYS A 17 -2.62 -41.77 -18.99
CA CYS A 17 -1.45 -41.60 -19.84
C CYS A 17 -1.71 -40.60 -20.99
N GLY A 18 -2.86 -40.69 -21.64
CA GLY A 18 -3.27 -39.77 -22.72
C GLY A 18 -3.37 -38.32 -22.21
N LEU A 19 -4.00 -38.10 -21.07
CA LEU A 19 -4.06 -36.79 -20.39
C LEU A 19 -2.67 -36.28 -20.01
N GLY A 20 -1.80 -37.16 -19.49
CA GLY A 20 -0.42 -36.81 -19.19
C GLY A 20 0.38 -36.33 -20.39
N VAL A 21 0.27 -37.06 -21.53
CA VAL A 21 0.92 -36.68 -22.79
C VAL A 21 0.40 -35.34 -23.30
N LEU A 22 -0.92 -35.13 -23.27
CA LEU A 22 -1.53 -33.86 -23.69
C LEU A 22 -1.07 -32.70 -22.81
N LEU A 23 -0.98 -32.88 -21.50
CA LEU A 23 -0.49 -31.88 -20.56
C LEU A 23 0.97 -31.52 -20.85
N VAL A 24 1.83 -32.52 -21.07
CA VAL A 24 3.24 -32.30 -21.42
C VAL A 24 3.36 -31.56 -22.76
N ALA A 25 2.61 -31.99 -23.80
CA ALA A 25 2.62 -31.33 -25.09
C ALA A 25 2.12 -29.88 -25.02
N ALA A 26 1.06 -29.62 -24.26
CA ALA A 26 0.54 -28.27 -24.04
C ALA A 26 1.56 -27.39 -23.29
N THR A 27 2.22 -27.94 -22.27
CA THR A 27 3.27 -27.23 -21.51
C THR A 27 4.46 -26.90 -22.40
N LEU A 28 4.94 -27.86 -23.20
CA LEU A 28 6.04 -27.64 -24.16
C LEU A 28 5.65 -26.60 -25.21
N GLY A 29 4.44 -26.69 -25.76
CA GLY A 29 3.92 -25.70 -26.71
C GLY A 29 3.84 -24.30 -26.13
N TYR A 30 3.39 -24.17 -24.90
CA TYR A 30 3.36 -22.90 -24.16
C TYR A 30 4.77 -22.33 -23.96
N VAL A 31 5.73 -23.15 -23.54
CA VAL A 31 7.14 -22.74 -23.35
C VAL A 31 7.76 -22.29 -24.67
N ILE A 32 7.60 -23.08 -25.74
CA ILE A 32 8.11 -22.77 -27.10
C ILE A 32 7.49 -21.46 -27.59
N TYR A 33 6.18 -21.28 -27.45
CA TYR A 33 5.51 -20.03 -27.82
C TYR A 33 6.11 -18.83 -27.11
N ASN A 34 6.24 -18.90 -25.76
CA ASN A 34 6.78 -17.78 -24.95
C ASN A 34 8.25 -17.48 -25.28
N ALA A 35 9.05 -18.50 -25.60
CA ALA A 35 10.47 -18.33 -25.93
C ALA A 35 10.67 -17.71 -27.32
N PHE A 36 9.92 -18.16 -28.32
CA PHE A 36 10.26 -17.88 -29.71
C PHE A 36 9.20 -17.08 -30.49
N PHE A 37 7.93 -17.15 -30.10
CA PHE A 37 6.82 -16.58 -30.88
C PHE A 37 6.08 -15.47 -30.17
N HIS A 38 6.27 -15.29 -28.85
CA HIS A 38 5.56 -14.26 -28.07
C HIS A 38 5.95 -12.85 -28.57
N PRO A 39 4.99 -11.91 -28.73
CA PRO A 39 5.28 -10.54 -29.18
C PRO A 39 6.31 -9.80 -28.30
N LEU A 40 6.34 -10.10 -26.99
CA LEU A 40 7.24 -9.48 -26.02
C LEU A 40 8.63 -10.13 -25.94
N ARG A 41 8.97 -11.11 -26.81
CA ARG A 41 10.23 -11.86 -26.72
C ARG A 41 11.51 -11.02 -26.86
N ARG A 42 11.39 -9.83 -27.47
CA ARG A 42 12.52 -8.90 -27.65
C ARG A 42 12.82 -8.03 -26.44
N ILE A 43 11.90 -7.96 -25.47
CA ILE A 43 12.10 -7.20 -24.24
C ILE A 43 12.96 -8.03 -23.29
N PRO A 44 14.07 -7.48 -22.77
CA PRO A 44 15.00 -8.23 -21.92
C PRO A 44 14.34 -8.63 -20.60
N GLY A 45 14.89 -9.68 -19.97
CA GLY A 45 14.42 -10.19 -18.68
C GLY A 45 14.94 -11.59 -18.39
N PRO A 46 14.71 -12.13 -17.19
CA PRO A 46 15.13 -13.48 -16.84
C PRO A 46 14.42 -14.51 -17.75
N PHE A 47 15.20 -15.44 -18.31
CA PHE A 47 14.67 -16.44 -19.24
C PHE A 47 13.51 -17.23 -18.61
N LEU A 48 13.69 -17.77 -17.40
CA LEU A 48 12.63 -18.53 -16.73
C LEU A 48 11.37 -17.68 -16.46
N ALA A 49 11.52 -16.44 -16.05
CA ALA A 49 10.37 -15.56 -15.83
C ALA A 49 9.60 -15.27 -17.12
N SER A 50 10.28 -15.20 -18.26
CA SER A 50 9.62 -15.03 -19.57
C SER A 50 8.82 -16.25 -20.01
N LEU A 51 9.11 -17.44 -19.48
CA LEU A 51 8.44 -18.71 -19.83
C LEU A 51 7.29 -19.06 -18.91
N THR A 52 7.34 -18.66 -17.64
CA THR A 52 6.37 -19.09 -16.62
C THR A 52 6.05 -17.98 -15.62
N PRO A 53 4.80 -17.88 -15.11
CA PRO A 53 4.44 -16.95 -14.06
C PRO A 53 4.97 -17.37 -12.67
N TRP A 54 5.49 -18.60 -12.53
CA TRP A 54 5.89 -19.16 -11.23
C TRP A 54 7.03 -18.38 -10.55
N VAL A 55 7.92 -17.76 -11.34
CA VAL A 55 9.03 -16.98 -10.79
C VAL A 55 8.50 -15.75 -10.03
N GLN A 56 7.63 -14.96 -10.65
CA GLN A 56 7.02 -13.81 -9.96
C GLN A 56 6.11 -14.23 -8.81
N LEU A 57 5.44 -15.39 -8.93
CA LEU A 57 4.60 -15.94 -7.87
C LEU A 57 5.43 -16.36 -6.66
N TYR A 58 6.61 -16.98 -6.87
CA TYR A 58 7.55 -17.31 -5.82
C TYR A 58 7.97 -16.06 -5.04
N HIS A 59 8.39 -14.99 -5.73
CA HIS A 59 8.75 -13.73 -5.10
C HIS A 59 7.55 -13.03 -4.42
N GLY A 60 6.34 -13.18 -4.97
CA GLY A 60 5.10 -12.71 -4.33
C GLY A 60 4.80 -13.43 -3.03
N LEU A 61 4.98 -14.77 -2.98
CA LEU A 61 4.81 -15.58 -1.76
C LEU A 61 5.89 -15.28 -0.72
N LYS A 62 7.13 -15.08 -1.16
CA LYS A 62 8.26 -14.71 -0.29
C LYS A 62 8.15 -13.29 0.24
N GLY A 63 7.39 -12.42 -0.43
CA GLY A 63 7.23 -11.01 -0.06
C GLY A 63 8.39 -10.10 -0.47
N ASP A 64 9.28 -10.55 -1.34
CA ASP A 64 10.45 -9.80 -1.82
C ASP A 64 10.34 -9.37 -3.30
N ARG A 65 9.14 -9.44 -3.91
CA ARG A 65 8.96 -9.15 -5.33
C ARG A 65 9.41 -7.73 -5.71
N HIS A 66 9.27 -6.75 -4.83
CA HIS A 66 9.74 -5.39 -5.05
C HIS A 66 11.27 -5.29 -5.14
N LEU A 67 12.00 -6.05 -4.31
CA LEU A 67 13.47 -6.15 -4.34
C LEU A 67 13.92 -6.85 -5.62
N TRP A 68 13.29 -7.99 -5.95
CA TRP A 68 13.55 -8.71 -7.18
C TRP A 68 13.34 -7.83 -8.43
N LEU A 69 12.25 -7.04 -8.50
CA LEU A 69 12.04 -6.10 -9.61
C LEU A 69 13.10 -4.99 -9.64
N TYR A 70 13.56 -4.52 -8.49
CA TYR A 70 14.66 -3.54 -8.40
C TYR A 70 15.98 -4.13 -8.97
N GLU A 71 16.33 -5.35 -8.59
CA GLU A 71 17.49 -6.08 -9.11
C GLU A 71 17.38 -6.29 -10.63
N LEU A 72 16.21 -6.68 -11.12
CA LEU A 72 15.98 -6.86 -12.55
C LEU A 72 16.21 -5.55 -13.33
N HIS A 73 15.73 -4.43 -12.83
CA HIS A 73 15.97 -3.15 -13.47
C HIS A 73 17.43 -2.70 -13.42
N THR A 74 18.16 -3.08 -12.39
CA THR A 74 19.61 -2.86 -12.30
C THR A 74 20.36 -3.68 -13.35
N GLN A 75 19.90 -4.92 -13.60
CA GLN A 75 20.55 -5.85 -14.53
C GLN A 75 20.14 -5.64 -15.99
N TYR A 76 18.84 -5.42 -16.27
CA TYR A 76 18.26 -5.44 -17.62
C TYR A 76 17.86 -4.07 -18.14
N GLY A 77 17.92 -3.01 -17.32
CA GLY A 77 17.58 -1.65 -17.69
C GLY A 77 16.12 -1.26 -17.46
N SER A 78 15.64 -0.28 -18.22
CA SER A 78 14.35 0.39 -17.95
C SER A 78 13.10 -0.45 -18.27
N HIS A 79 13.20 -1.38 -19.20
CA HIS A 79 12.09 -2.26 -19.60
C HIS A 79 12.47 -3.71 -19.37
N VAL A 80 11.70 -4.41 -18.54
CA VAL A 80 11.99 -5.80 -18.15
C VAL A 80 10.75 -6.68 -18.31
N ARG A 81 10.88 -7.79 -19.04
CA ARG A 81 9.86 -8.85 -19.10
C ARG A 81 9.97 -9.72 -17.85
N ALA A 82 9.21 -9.36 -16.81
CA ALA A 82 9.26 -10.01 -15.50
C ALA A 82 8.27 -11.20 -15.35
N ALA A 83 7.40 -11.42 -16.35
CA ALA A 83 6.57 -12.62 -16.48
C ALA A 83 6.19 -12.80 -17.96
N PRO A 84 5.59 -13.95 -18.36
CA PRO A 84 5.26 -14.21 -19.77
C PRO A 84 4.52 -13.05 -20.43
N ASN A 85 3.56 -12.45 -19.74
CA ASN A 85 2.75 -11.33 -20.23
C ASN A 85 2.81 -10.10 -19.33
N PHE A 86 3.95 -9.85 -18.65
CA PHE A 86 4.10 -8.68 -17.78
C PHE A 86 5.42 -7.95 -18.07
N ILE A 87 5.31 -6.64 -18.35
CA ILE A 87 6.44 -5.74 -18.56
C ILE A 87 6.53 -4.76 -17.40
N SER A 88 7.66 -4.79 -16.71
CA SER A 88 8.02 -3.79 -15.71
C SER A 88 8.74 -2.63 -16.41
N VAL A 89 8.28 -1.38 -16.16
CA VAL A 89 8.84 -0.17 -16.78
C VAL A 89 9.27 0.79 -15.68
N ASN A 90 10.56 1.14 -15.65
CA ASN A 90 11.18 1.89 -14.56
C ASN A 90 11.71 3.26 -15.04
N THR A 91 10.80 4.08 -15.60
CA THR A 91 11.09 5.46 -16.05
C THR A 91 9.92 6.39 -15.69
N ASP A 92 10.20 7.69 -15.54
CA ASP A 92 9.16 8.71 -15.31
C ASP A 92 8.21 8.82 -16.50
N ARG A 93 8.73 8.73 -17.73
CA ARG A 93 7.91 8.71 -18.94
C ARG A 93 6.99 7.49 -18.97
N GLY A 94 7.53 6.30 -18.67
CA GLY A 94 6.73 5.06 -18.57
C GLY A 94 5.67 5.16 -17.48
N LEU A 95 5.99 5.74 -16.32
CA LEU A 95 5.03 6.03 -15.25
C LEU A 95 3.86 6.87 -15.78
N HIS A 96 4.13 7.96 -16.49
CA HIS A 96 3.09 8.83 -17.04
C HIS A 96 2.34 8.20 -18.21
N ASP A 97 2.98 7.37 -19.04
CA ASP A 97 2.33 6.65 -20.12
C ASP A 97 1.40 5.55 -19.62
N ILE A 98 1.74 4.88 -18.51
CA ILE A 98 0.94 3.79 -17.95
C ILE A 98 -0.24 4.33 -17.13
N TYR A 99 -0.01 5.34 -16.28
CA TYR A 99 -1.01 5.74 -15.28
C TYR A 99 -1.67 7.09 -15.55
N GLY A 100 -1.17 7.87 -16.50
CA GLY A 100 -1.66 9.21 -16.83
C GLY A 100 -3.08 9.24 -17.39
N HIS A 101 -3.62 10.45 -17.55
CA HIS A 101 -4.94 10.66 -18.14
C HIS A 101 -4.96 10.33 -19.64
N GLY A 102 -6.11 9.88 -20.14
CA GLY A 102 -6.33 9.66 -21.57
C GLY A 102 -5.59 8.45 -22.17
N LYS A 103 -4.92 7.62 -21.33
CA LYS A 103 -4.15 6.47 -21.83
C LYS A 103 -5.03 5.27 -22.18
N ARG A 104 -4.59 4.49 -23.19
CA ARG A 104 -5.25 3.25 -23.62
C ARG A 104 -4.89 2.05 -22.74
N LEU A 105 -4.88 2.27 -21.42
CA LEU A 105 -4.64 1.24 -20.43
C LEU A 105 -5.80 1.23 -19.42
N GLN A 106 -6.07 0.05 -18.88
CA GLN A 106 -7.04 -0.18 -17.81
C GLN A 106 -6.39 -0.97 -16.68
N LYS A 107 -7.09 -1.18 -15.56
CA LYS A 107 -6.62 -2.13 -14.54
C LYS A 107 -6.58 -3.53 -15.14
N ALA A 108 -5.52 -4.30 -14.84
CA ALA A 108 -5.38 -5.68 -15.26
C ALA A 108 -6.37 -6.61 -14.54
N ASP A 109 -6.54 -7.81 -15.03
CA ASP A 109 -7.35 -8.88 -14.40
C ASP A 109 -6.88 -9.24 -12.99
N PHE A 110 -5.64 -8.96 -12.64
CA PHE A 110 -5.07 -8.99 -11.28
C PHE A 110 -6.07 -8.51 -10.21
N TYR A 111 -6.84 -7.46 -10.51
CA TYR A 111 -7.79 -6.87 -9.57
C TYR A 111 -9.06 -7.71 -9.35
N ASN A 112 -9.29 -8.73 -10.15
CA ASN A 112 -10.38 -9.68 -9.96
C ASN A 112 -10.17 -10.61 -8.75
N ALA A 113 -8.94 -10.69 -8.20
CA ALA A 113 -8.67 -11.40 -6.95
C ALA A 113 -9.16 -10.67 -5.69
N PHE A 114 -9.52 -9.37 -5.78
CA PHE A 114 -9.82 -8.50 -4.63
C PHE A 114 -11.28 -8.42 -4.17
N PRO A 115 -12.33 -8.69 -4.97
CA PRO A 115 -13.69 -8.53 -4.53
C PRO A 115 -13.97 -9.30 -3.22
N ALA A 116 -14.51 -8.60 -2.22
CA ALA A 116 -14.97 -9.23 -0.97
C ALA A 116 -16.22 -10.10 -1.21
N ILE A 117 -17.04 -9.72 -2.19
CA ILE A 117 -18.22 -10.43 -2.65
C ILE A 117 -18.08 -10.63 -4.15
N LYS A 118 -18.22 -11.87 -4.64
CA LYS A 118 -18.11 -12.19 -6.07
C LYS A 118 -19.09 -11.33 -6.89
N GLY A 119 -18.58 -10.66 -7.93
CA GLY A 119 -19.36 -9.78 -8.79
C GLY A 119 -19.65 -8.38 -8.23
N VAL A 120 -19.26 -8.08 -7.00
CA VAL A 120 -19.38 -6.76 -6.40
C VAL A 120 -18.02 -6.09 -6.34
N TYR A 121 -17.83 -5.10 -7.20
CA TYR A 121 -16.57 -4.36 -7.28
C TYR A 121 -16.63 -3.08 -6.44
N ASN A 122 -15.53 -2.76 -5.77
CA ASN A 122 -15.34 -1.49 -5.08
C ASN A 122 -14.48 -0.54 -5.94
N THR A 123 -14.28 0.70 -5.49
CA THR A 123 -13.50 1.71 -6.21
C THR A 123 -12.06 1.26 -6.50
N HIS A 124 -11.47 0.45 -5.60
CA HIS A 124 -10.10 -0.05 -5.79
C HIS A 124 -10.03 -1.11 -6.87
N ASN A 125 -10.96 -2.05 -6.95
CA ASN A 125 -10.87 -3.20 -7.86
C ASN A 125 -11.74 -3.10 -9.12
N ALA A 126 -12.53 -2.05 -9.29
CA ALA A 126 -13.30 -1.82 -10.51
C ALA A 126 -12.37 -1.62 -11.73
N ILE A 127 -12.34 -2.60 -12.64
CA ILE A 127 -11.55 -2.56 -13.89
C ILE A 127 -12.19 -1.61 -14.87
N ASP A 128 -13.49 -1.78 -15.12
CA ASP A 128 -14.26 -0.93 -16.04
C ASP A 128 -14.17 0.56 -15.67
N LYS A 129 -13.85 1.39 -16.67
CA LYS A 129 -13.62 2.83 -16.47
C LYS A 129 -14.89 3.57 -16.07
N THR A 130 -16.04 3.19 -16.61
CA THR A 130 -17.33 3.83 -16.34
C THR A 130 -17.79 3.52 -14.92
N MET A 131 -17.76 2.23 -14.54
CA MET A 131 -18.06 1.79 -13.18
C MET A 131 -17.16 2.49 -12.15
N HIS A 132 -15.85 2.51 -12.41
CA HIS A 132 -14.92 3.21 -11.52
C HIS A 132 -15.24 4.70 -11.44
N GLY A 133 -15.48 5.37 -12.57
CA GLY A 133 -15.80 6.80 -12.62
C GLY A 133 -17.01 7.14 -11.73
N ARG A 134 -18.10 6.37 -11.85
CA ARG A 134 -19.27 6.51 -10.99
C ARG A 134 -18.92 6.37 -9.50
N LYS A 135 -18.27 5.27 -9.14
CA LYS A 135 -17.88 5.00 -7.73
C LYS A 135 -16.93 6.08 -7.19
N ARG A 136 -15.98 6.51 -8.00
CA ARG A 136 -15.02 7.55 -7.63
C ARG A 136 -15.72 8.89 -7.35
N ARG A 137 -16.72 9.30 -8.15
CA ARG A 137 -17.48 10.54 -7.91
C ARG A 137 -18.28 10.49 -6.60
N VAL A 138 -18.92 9.34 -6.32
CA VAL A 138 -19.62 9.13 -5.05
C VAL A 138 -18.64 9.21 -3.88
N LEU A 139 -17.56 8.45 -3.94
CA LEU A 139 -16.58 8.36 -2.85
C LEU A 139 -15.83 9.68 -2.62
N SER A 140 -15.59 10.48 -3.67
CA SER A 140 -14.88 11.76 -3.57
C SER A 140 -15.54 12.76 -2.64
N GLN A 141 -16.85 12.65 -2.42
CA GLN A 141 -17.59 13.54 -1.51
C GLN A 141 -17.15 13.33 -0.06
N ALA A 142 -16.79 12.08 0.31
CA ALA A 142 -16.27 11.73 1.63
C ALA A 142 -14.81 12.20 1.86
N PHE A 143 -14.09 12.48 0.78
CA PHE A 143 -12.69 12.95 0.82
C PHE A 143 -12.53 14.42 0.45
N SER A 144 -13.63 15.20 0.44
CA SER A 144 -13.57 16.66 0.30
C SER A 144 -12.95 17.31 1.53
N ASP A 145 -12.33 18.48 1.38
CA ASP A 145 -11.69 19.20 2.48
C ASP A 145 -12.67 19.46 3.63
N HIS A 146 -13.94 19.78 3.31
CA HIS A 146 -15.00 19.96 4.30
C HIS A 146 -15.30 18.67 5.08
N ALA A 147 -15.38 17.52 4.39
CA ALA A 147 -15.63 16.23 5.03
C ALA A 147 -14.46 15.84 5.92
N LEU A 148 -13.21 15.97 5.43
CA LEU A 148 -12.00 15.65 6.19
C LEU A 148 -11.86 16.53 7.43
N LYS A 149 -12.18 17.84 7.34
CA LYS A 149 -12.17 18.73 8.50
C LYS A 149 -13.15 18.28 9.58
N GLY A 150 -14.33 17.75 9.19
CA GLY A 150 -15.31 17.19 10.13
C GLY A 150 -14.89 15.85 10.77
N MET A 151 -13.86 15.19 10.25
CA MET A 151 -13.31 13.92 10.77
C MET A 151 -12.04 14.12 11.62
N GLU A 152 -11.49 15.31 11.64
CA GLU A 152 -10.22 15.63 12.31
C GLU A 152 -10.25 15.33 13.82
N ASP A 153 -11.35 15.63 14.50
CA ASP A 153 -11.49 15.40 15.94
C ASP A 153 -11.32 13.91 16.31
N VAL A 154 -11.82 13.01 15.46
CA VAL A 154 -11.63 11.56 15.63
C VAL A 154 -10.15 11.19 15.56
N MET A 155 -9.46 11.69 14.54
CA MET A 155 -8.04 11.44 14.37
C MET A 155 -7.23 12.02 15.54
N LEU A 156 -7.52 13.25 15.95
CA LEU A 156 -6.86 13.91 17.10
C LEU A 156 -7.06 13.14 18.40
N LEU A 157 -8.26 12.57 18.63
CA LEU A 157 -8.54 11.75 19.80
C LEU A 157 -7.56 10.57 19.88
N HIS A 158 -7.42 9.81 18.81
CA HIS A 158 -6.54 8.63 18.79
C HIS A 158 -5.05 9.01 18.80
N VAL A 159 -4.67 10.12 18.17
CA VAL A 159 -3.28 10.64 18.27
C VAL A 159 -2.95 11.06 19.70
N ARG A 160 -3.89 11.69 20.44
CA ARG A 160 -3.71 12.00 21.88
C ARG A 160 -3.56 10.73 22.70
N GLN A 161 -4.38 9.70 22.45
CA GLN A 161 -4.25 8.40 23.12
C GLN A 161 -2.89 7.77 22.86
N LEU A 162 -2.40 7.77 21.60
CA LEU A 162 -1.05 7.30 21.32
C LEU A 162 0.00 8.08 22.11
N CYS A 163 -0.08 9.41 22.12
CA CYS A 163 0.87 10.23 22.89
C CYS A 163 0.82 9.93 24.39
N ALA A 164 -0.36 9.71 24.97
CA ALA A 164 -0.51 9.35 26.38
C ALA A 164 0.16 8.00 26.70
N VAL A 165 -0.05 6.99 25.85
CA VAL A 165 0.61 5.68 25.98
C VAL A 165 2.13 5.78 25.88
N LEU A 166 2.65 6.60 24.95
CA LEU A 166 4.09 6.82 24.80
C LEU A 166 4.69 7.64 25.95
N ALA A 167 3.87 8.39 26.69
CA ALA A 167 4.26 9.08 27.92
C ALA A 167 4.20 8.17 29.18
N GLY A 168 3.83 6.87 29.02
CA GLY A 168 3.72 5.93 30.13
C GLY A 168 2.40 6.03 30.91
N HIS A 169 1.37 6.68 30.36
CA HIS A 169 0.04 6.79 30.96
C HIS A 169 -0.92 5.70 30.40
N ASP A 170 -0.38 4.53 30.11
CA ASP A 170 -1.15 3.41 29.60
C ASP A 170 -1.70 2.57 30.76
N GLY A 171 -2.99 2.37 30.80
CA GLY A 171 -3.64 1.34 31.61
C GLY A 171 -3.46 -0.07 31.04
N VAL A 172 -2.51 -0.27 30.11
CA VAL A 172 -2.22 -1.55 29.47
C VAL A 172 -1.06 -2.20 30.19
N ASP A 173 -1.27 -3.43 30.71
CA ASP A 173 -0.23 -4.24 31.35
C ASP A 173 1.05 -4.26 30.49
N SER A 174 2.14 -3.78 31.07
CA SER A 174 3.45 -3.76 30.43
C SER A 174 4.07 -5.16 30.50
N ASP A 175 4.14 -5.89 29.38
CA ASP A 175 4.95 -7.13 29.27
C ASP A 175 6.47 -6.82 29.21
N TRP A 176 6.89 -5.65 29.66
CA TRP A 176 8.26 -5.15 29.57
C TRP A 176 8.91 -4.98 30.95
N ASP A 177 8.45 -5.74 31.96
CA ASP A 177 9.02 -5.74 33.31
C ASP A 177 10.48 -6.24 33.39
N ASP A 178 11.03 -6.74 32.24
CA ASP A 178 12.40 -7.26 32.17
C ASP A 178 13.44 -6.26 31.64
N LEU A 179 13.09 -4.99 31.38
CA LEU A 179 14.07 -3.99 30.98
C LEU A 179 14.67 -3.29 32.21
N GLU A 180 15.97 -3.53 32.37
CA GLU A 180 16.81 -3.09 33.48
C GLU A 180 16.59 -1.65 33.98
N GLU A 181 16.89 -1.41 35.25
CA GLU A 181 16.74 -0.17 36.06
C GLU A 181 17.31 1.12 35.42
N GLU A 182 18.00 1.06 34.28
CA GLU A 182 18.58 2.24 33.61
C GLU A 182 17.58 3.11 32.86
N THR A 183 16.33 2.68 32.67
CA THR A 183 15.32 3.40 31.87
C THR A 183 14.26 4.15 32.68
N LYS A 184 14.57 4.58 33.90
CA LYS A 184 13.61 5.37 34.72
C LYS A 184 13.07 6.56 33.92
N GLY A 185 11.78 6.48 33.55
CA GLY A 185 11.07 7.51 32.76
C GLY A 185 11.15 7.41 31.25
N ALA A 186 11.66 6.30 30.68
CA ALA A 186 11.67 6.04 29.26
C ALA A 186 10.76 4.86 28.88
N VAL A 187 10.01 5.01 27.79
CA VAL A 187 9.11 3.97 27.26
C VAL A 187 9.66 3.46 25.93
N VAL A 188 9.84 2.15 25.80
CA VAL A 188 10.24 1.52 24.53
C VAL A 188 9.04 0.91 23.85
N ARG A 189 8.86 1.21 22.57
CA ARG A 189 7.73 0.67 21.77
C ARG A 189 8.17 0.30 20.35
N ASN A 190 7.60 -0.81 19.82
CA ASN A 190 7.67 -1.16 18.41
C ASN A 190 6.71 -0.27 17.62
N MET A 191 7.22 0.74 16.95
CA MET A 191 6.38 1.73 16.29
C MET A 191 5.69 1.21 15.01
N GLY A 192 6.17 0.12 14.43
CA GLY A 192 5.44 -0.59 13.37
C GLY A 192 4.07 -1.09 13.84
N ASP A 193 4.02 -1.65 15.05
CA ASP A 193 2.79 -2.12 15.68
C ASP A 193 1.92 -0.95 16.18
N TRP A 194 2.50 -0.01 16.93
CA TRP A 194 1.75 1.09 17.54
C TRP A 194 1.14 2.04 16.52
N PHE A 195 1.82 2.33 15.41
CA PHE A 195 1.21 3.08 14.32
C PHE A 195 0.12 2.27 13.60
N SER A 196 0.23 0.94 13.52
CA SER A 196 -0.87 0.12 13.04
C SER A 196 -2.08 0.23 13.97
N TYR A 197 -1.90 0.13 15.29
CA TYR A 197 -3.00 0.30 16.24
C TYR A 197 -3.67 1.67 16.13
N LEU A 198 -2.88 2.76 16.00
CA LEU A 198 -3.40 4.11 15.77
C LEU A 198 -4.30 4.16 14.53
N THR A 199 -3.75 3.76 13.38
CA THR A 199 -4.45 3.89 12.10
C THR A 199 -5.67 2.97 12.01
N TYR A 200 -5.64 1.80 12.66
CA TYR A 200 -6.80 0.91 12.75
C TYR A 200 -7.89 1.48 13.65
N ASP A 201 -7.56 2.14 14.76
CA ASP A 201 -8.53 2.78 15.63
C ASP A 201 -9.18 3.99 14.93
N VAL A 202 -8.38 4.83 14.25
CA VAL A 202 -8.88 5.94 13.41
C VAL A 202 -9.82 5.42 12.33
N MET A 203 -9.38 4.44 11.53
CA MET A 203 -10.20 3.91 10.42
C MET A 203 -11.41 3.12 10.91
N GLY A 204 -11.29 2.41 12.04
CA GLY A 204 -12.41 1.73 12.67
C GLY A 204 -13.52 2.71 13.03
N GLU A 205 -13.18 3.82 13.65
CA GLU A 205 -14.16 4.84 14.02
C GLU A 205 -14.73 5.58 12.81
N LEU A 206 -13.91 5.89 11.80
CA LEU A 206 -14.37 6.58 10.60
C LEU A 206 -15.18 5.69 9.64
N CYS A 207 -14.86 4.39 9.55
CA CYS A 207 -15.56 3.46 8.66
C CYS A 207 -16.74 2.75 9.32
N PHE A 208 -16.68 2.46 10.65
CA PHE A 208 -17.68 1.67 11.34
C PHE A 208 -18.32 2.40 12.54
N GLY A 209 -17.92 3.64 12.81
CA GLY A 209 -18.45 4.48 13.88
C GLY A 209 -17.97 4.11 15.28
N LYS A 210 -17.03 3.17 15.40
CA LYS A 210 -16.44 2.77 16.67
C LYS A 210 -14.97 2.39 16.50
N SER A 211 -14.16 2.74 17.50
CA SER A 211 -12.78 2.31 17.59
C SER A 211 -12.68 0.79 17.81
N PHE A 212 -11.55 0.22 17.43
CA PHE A 212 -11.16 -1.13 17.83
C PHE A 212 -10.48 -1.17 19.19
N ASP A 213 -10.16 -0.01 19.75
CA ASP A 213 -9.49 0.18 21.04
C ASP A 213 -8.12 -0.51 21.13
N MET A 214 -7.41 -0.62 19.98
CA MET A 214 -6.12 -1.30 19.90
C MET A 214 -5.00 -0.56 20.65
N LEU A 215 -5.11 0.78 20.76
CA LEU A 215 -4.16 1.59 21.52
C LEU A 215 -4.23 1.29 23.01
N VAL A 216 -5.43 1.01 23.55
CA VAL A 216 -5.68 0.84 24.99
C VAL A 216 -6.02 -0.60 25.40
N SER A 217 -6.19 -1.52 24.44
CA SER A 217 -6.56 -2.91 24.71
C SER A 217 -5.92 -3.87 23.72
N ARG A 218 -5.51 -5.06 24.19
CA ARG A 218 -4.93 -6.11 23.35
C ARG A 218 -5.96 -6.92 22.56
N GLY A 219 -7.24 -6.85 22.95
CA GLY A 219 -8.28 -7.78 22.48
C GLY A 219 -8.41 -7.92 20.97
N LYS A 220 -8.31 -6.81 20.21
CA LYS A 220 -8.49 -6.80 18.75
C LYS A 220 -7.19 -6.67 17.94
N ARG A 221 -6.02 -6.59 18.56
CA ARG A 221 -4.71 -6.42 17.87
C ARG A 221 -4.40 -7.53 16.85
N HIS A 222 -4.98 -8.71 17.04
CA HIS A 222 -4.87 -9.82 16.07
C HIS A 222 -5.43 -9.48 14.68
N MET A 223 -6.36 -8.50 14.57
CA MET A 223 -6.95 -8.09 13.30
C MET A 223 -5.93 -7.49 12.34
N VAL A 224 -4.88 -6.83 12.83
CA VAL A 224 -3.76 -6.32 12.00
C VAL A 224 -3.18 -7.45 11.15
N LYS A 225 -2.91 -8.61 11.77
CA LYS A 225 -2.39 -9.79 11.07
C LYS A 225 -3.39 -10.40 10.08
N LEU A 226 -4.70 -10.34 10.38
CA LEU A 226 -5.73 -10.83 9.46
C LEU A 226 -5.80 -10.00 8.19
N VAL A 227 -5.69 -8.67 8.32
CA VAL A 227 -5.68 -7.75 7.18
C VAL A 227 -4.46 -7.95 6.31
N ASP A 228 -3.26 -8.00 6.91
CA ASP A 228 -2.02 -8.26 6.19
C ASP A 228 -2.08 -9.58 5.39
N ARG A 229 -2.57 -10.66 6.01
CA ARG A 229 -2.76 -11.95 5.33
C ARG A 229 -3.83 -11.91 4.24
N ALA A 230 -4.89 -11.13 4.43
CA ALA A 230 -5.90 -10.92 3.40
C ALA A 230 -5.32 -10.18 2.19
N ALA A 231 -4.52 -9.14 2.42
CA ALA A 231 -3.80 -8.41 1.38
C ALA A 231 -2.82 -9.33 0.62
N ASN A 232 -2.03 -10.14 1.34
CA ASN A 232 -1.12 -11.12 0.75
C ASN A 232 -1.87 -12.15 -0.12
N ARG A 233 -3.00 -12.71 0.35
CA ARG A 233 -3.81 -13.62 -0.46
C ARG A 233 -4.26 -12.96 -1.77
N HIS A 234 -4.77 -11.72 -1.69
CA HIS A 234 -5.20 -11.00 -2.88
C HIS A 234 -4.04 -10.79 -3.85
N TYR A 235 -2.88 -10.40 -3.33
CA TYR A 235 -1.67 -10.17 -4.11
C TYR A 235 -1.22 -11.42 -4.85
N VAL A 236 -1.02 -12.51 -4.13
CA VAL A 236 -0.56 -13.79 -4.69
C VAL A 236 -1.53 -14.34 -5.74
N CYS A 237 -2.83 -14.31 -5.46
CA CYS A 237 -3.86 -14.74 -6.43
C CYS A 237 -3.91 -13.82 -7.66
N GLY A 238 -3.71 -12.52 -7.47
CA GLY A 238 -3.66 -11.56 -8.59
C GLY A 238 -2.44 -11.75 -9.49
N LEU A 239 -1.30 -12.18 -8.94
CA LEU A 239 -0.10 -12.49 -9.73
C LEU A 239 -0.29 -13.70 -10.65
N TRP A 240 -1.16 -14.63 -10.26
CA TRP A 240 -1.55 -15.78 -11.07
C TRP A 240 -3.03 -16.13 -10.83
N MET A 241 -3.92 -15.54 -11.62
CA MET A 241 -5.37 -15.64 -11.47
C MET A 241 -5.93 -17.07 -11.39
N PRO A 242 -5.35 -18.12 -12.02
CA PRO A 242 -5.81 -19.48 -11.80
C PRO A 242 -5.83 -19.95 -10.34
N LEU A 243 -5.00 -19.39 -9.46
CA LEU A 243 -5.11 -19.67 -8.02
C LEU A 243 -6.49 -19.33 -7.46
N ASP A 244 -7.07 -18.20 -7.87
CA ASP A 244 -8.40 -17.77 -7.46
C ASP A 244 -9.50 -18.45 -8.27
N SER A 245 -9.42 -18.42 -9.61
CA SER A 245 -10.48 -18.84 -10.51
C SER A 245 -10.75 -20.36 -10.49
N TRP A 246 -9.72 -21.16 -10.22
CA TRP A 246 -9.82 -22.61 -10.07
C TRP A 246 -9.84 -23.07 -8.60
N HIS A 247 -9.97 -22.13 -7.65
CA HIS A 247 -10.02 -22.40 -6.21
C HIS A 247 -8.77 -23.12 -5.67
N LEU A 248 -7.63 -23.01 -6.34
CA LEU A 248 -6.38 -23.62 -5.91
C LEU A 248 -5.81 -22.96 -4.65
N ASP A 249 -6.19 -21.72 -4.37
CA ASP A 249 -5.87 -21.00 -3.14
C ASP A 249 -6.36 -21.73 -1.88
N GLN A 250 -7.46 -22.47 -1.97
CA GLN A 250 -8.00 -23.29 -0.87
C GLN A 250 -7.12 -24.51 -0.56
N ILE A 251 -6.27 -24.91 -1.51
CA ILE A 251 -5.35 -26.04 -1.37
C ILE A 251 -3.96 -25.55 -0.99
N PHE A 252 -3.36 -24.66 -1.79
CA PHE A 252 -1.97 -24.28 -1.68
C PHE A 252 -1.70 -23.16 -0.66
N ILE A 253 -2.65 -22.25 -0.44
CA ILE A 253 -2.52 -21.11 0.50
C ILE A 253 -3.73 -21.04 1.45
N ARG A 254 -4.21 -22.18 1.89
CA ARG A 254 -5.43 -22.37 2.68
C ARG A 254 -5.53 -21.43 3.89
N GLN A 255 -4.43 -21.20 4.59
CA GLN A 255 -4.44 -20.32 5.77
C GLN A 255 -4.72 -18.87 5.39
N LEU A 256 -4.06 -18.35 4.33
CA LEU A 256 -4.30 -16.99 3.84
C LEU A 256 -5.76 -16.82 3.38
N THR A 257 -6.31 -17.84 2.70
CA THR A 257 -7.71 -17.84 2.24
C THR A 257 -8.70 -17.83 3.41
N ARG A 258 -8.41 -18.58 4.48
CA ARG A 258 -9.23 -18.60 5.71
C ARG A 258 -9.16 -17.24 6.43
N ASP A 259 -7.98 -16.66 6.59
CA ASP A 259 -7.77 -15.40 7.29
C ASP A 259 -8.44 -14.23 6.52
N ARG A 260 -8.36 -14.23 5.18
CA ARG A 260 -9.12 -13.31 4.33
C ARG A 260 -10.63 -13.44 4.58
N TRP A 261 -11.15 -14.65 4.63
CA TRP A 261 -12.58 -14.89 4.86
C TRP A 261 -13.01 -14.37 6.24
N ASN A 262 -12.23 -14.64 7.27
CA ASN A 262 -12.48 -14.13 8.62
C ASN A 262 -12.51 -12.61 8.65
N PHE A 263 -11.55 -11.95 7.98
CA PHE A 263 -11.54 -10.50 7.87
C PHE A 263 -12.80 -9.95 7.16
N ILE A 264 -13.19 -10.52 6.02
CA ILE A 264 -14.38 -10.09 5.27
C ILE A 264 -15.65 -10.24 6.12
N MET A 265 -15.79 -11.35 6.83
CA MET A 265 -16.96 -11.58 7.68
C MET A 265 -17.03 -10.60 8.85
N ASN A 266 -15.90 -10.33 9.50
CA ASN A 266 -15.83 -9.34 10.58
C ASN A 266 -16.20 -7.94 10.05
N SER A 267 -15.60 -7.50 8.95
CA SER A 267 -15.92 -6.20 8.32
C SER A 267 -17.40 -6.09 7.93
N ARG A 268 -18.00 -7.18 7.44
CA ARG A 268 -19.42 -7.21 7.08
C ARG A 268 -20.33 -7.06 8.30
N VAL A 269 -19.99 -7.71 9.41
CA VAL A 269 -20.75 -7.59 10.68
C VAL A 269 -20.71 -6.16 11.17
N GLU A 270 -19.52 -5.53 11.22
CA GLU A 270 -19.34 -4.16 11.67
C GLU A 270 -20.08 -3.15 10.76
N ALA A 271 -19.94 -3.27 9.44
CA ALA A 271 -20.63 -2.41 8.49
C ALA A 271 -22.17 -2.55 8.56
N SER A 272 -22.67 -3.76 8.83
CA SER A 272 -24.11 -4.02 8.99
C SER A 272 -24.66 -3.43 10.29
N ALA A 273 -23.89 -3.54 11.38
CA ALA A 273 -24.24 -2.93 12.67
C ALA A 273 -24.30 -1.41 12.52
N ARG A 274 -23.30 -0.80 11.87
CA ARG A 274 -23.25 0.65 11.61
C ARG A 274 -24.43 1.14 10.76
N ALA A 275 -24.83 0.38 9.74
CA ALA A 275 -25.99 0.73 8.92
C ALA A 275 -27.29 0.76 9.73
N LYS A 276 -27.47 -0.17 10.68
CA LYS A 276 -28.64 -0.20 11.59
C LYS A 276 -28.64 0.99 12.57
N GLU A 277 -27.53 1.23 13.26
CA GLU A 277 -27.38 2.38 14.18
C GLU A 277 -27.74 3.68 13.49
N ARG A 278 -27.25 3.83 12.26
CA ARG A 278 -27.51 5.03 11.49
C ARG A 278 -28.96 5.19 11.08
N ALA A 279 -29.65 4.12 10.70
CA ALA A 279 -31.07 4.16 10.39
C ALA A 279 -31.90 4.60 11.62
N GLN A 280 -31.39 4.35 12.84
CA GLN A 280 -32.03 4.73 14.10
C GLN A 280 -31.68 6.17 14.55
N ALA A 281 -30.46 6.64 14.31
CA ALA A 281 -29.95 7.93 14.79
C ALA A 281 -30.43 9.15 13.97
N GLY A 282 -30.99 8.97 12.78
CA GLY A 282 -31.55 10.04 11.97
C GLY A 282 -30.52 11.11 11.55
N ARG A 283 -30.90 12.41 11.65
CA ARG A 283 -30.09 13.56 11.21
C ARG A 283 -28.94 13.94 12.16
N GLU A 284 -28.94 13.47 13.40
CA GLU A 284 -27.91 13.80 14.42
C GLU A 284 -26.66 12.93 14.35
N ALA A 285 -26.60 12.00 13.40
CA ALA A 285 -25.53 11.07 13.31
C ALA A 285 -24.19 11.69 12.86
N LYS A 286 -23.10 11.24 13.48
CA LYS A 286 -21.71 11.64 13.22
C LYS A 286 -21.39 11.58 11.70
N LYS A 287 -20.78 12.62 11.16
CA LYS A 287 -20.40 12.72 9.74
C LYS A 287 -19.07 12.02 9.50
N ASP A 288 -19.08 10.69 9.54
CA ASP A 288 -17.98 9.79 9.20
C ASP A 288 -18.02 9.34 7.73
N PHE A 289 -17.07 8.49 7.29
CA PHE A 289 -17.08 7.95 5.93
C PHE A 289 -18.39 7.23 5.60
N PHE A 290 -18.92 6.47 6.54
CA PHE A 290 -20.15 5.72 6.32
C PHE A 290 -21.35 6.65 6.10
N TYR A 291 -21.35 7.82 6.75
CA TYR A 291 -22.34 8.88 6.47
C TYR A 291 -22.31 9.30 5.01
N TYR A 292 -21.13 9.64 4.51
CA TYR A 292 -21.02 10.10 3.13
C TYR A 292 -21.33 8.97 2.14
N LEU A 293 -20.86 7.73 2.39
CA LEU A 293 -21.14 6.58 1.53
C LEU A 293 -22.64 6.27 1.40
N LEU A 294 -23.42 6.43 2.49
CA LEU A 294 -24.86 6.20 2.49
C LEU A 294 -25.67 7.31 1.81
N ASN A 295 -25.21 8.56 1.92
CA ASN A 295 -25.98 9.72 1.46
C ASN A 295 -25.47 10.27 0.12
N ALA A 296 -24.24 9.96 -0.28
CA ALA A 296 -23.66 10.43 -1.53
C ALA A 296 -24.29 9.73 -2.74
N THR A 297 -24.64 10.54 -3.73
CA THR A 297 -25.13 10.06 -5.03
C THR A 297 -24.20 10.53 -6.15
N ASP A 298 -24.16 9.77 -7.20
CA ASP A 298 -23.45 10.16 -8.41
C ASP A 298 -24.18 11.31 -9.09
N PRO A 299 -23.54 12.48 -9.30
CA PRO A 299 -24.18 13.64 -9.90
C PRO A 299 -24.72 13.40 -11.32
N GLU A 300 -24.14 12.46 -12.07
CA GLU A 300 -24.57 12.16 -13.44
C GLU A 300 -25.79 11.24 -13.50
N THR A 301 -25.89 10.30 -12.55
CA THR A 301 -26.93 9.25 -12.61
C THR A 301 -27.97 9.37 -11.49
N GLY A 302 -27.71 10.18 -10.47
CA GLY A 302 -28.53 10.29 -9.24
C GLY A 302 -28.49 9.05 -8.35
N LYS A 303 -27.71 8.02 -8.68
CA LYS A 303 -27.65 6.74 -7.96
C LYS A 303 -26.56 6.73 -6.90
N GLY A 304 -26.89 6.29 -5.70
CA GLY A 304 -25.95 5.97 -4.64
C GLY A 304 -25.29 4.60 -4.79
N LEU A 305 -24.71 4.12 -3.70
CA LEU A 305 -24.15 2.77 -3.60
C LEU A 305 -25.21 1.79 -3.06
N SER A 306 -25.26 0.59 -3.63
CA SER A 306 -26.06 -0.51 -3.08
C SER A 306 -25.45 -1.03 -1.79
N THR A 307 -26.23 -1.74 -0.96
CA THR A 307 -25.73 -2.32 0.29
C THR A 307 -24.50 -3.22 0.10
N PRO A 308 -24.43 -4.12 -0.91
CA PRO A 308 -23.20 -4.88 -1.17
C PRO A 308 -22.00 -4.01 -1.58
N GLU A 309 -22.26 -2.93 -2.35
CA GLU A 309 -21.19 -1.98 -2.71
C GLU A 309 -20.68 -1.21 -1.49
N LEU A 310 -21.55 -0.80 -0.56
CA LEU A 310 -21.18 -0.17 0.70
C LEU A 310 -20.25 -1.06 1.54
N TRP A 311 -20.56 -2.36 1.66
CA TRP A 311 -19.68 -3.31 2.34
C TRP A 311 -18.33 -3.45 1.65
N GLY A 312 -18.32 -3.48 0.32
CA GLY A 312 -17.10 -3.54 -0.48
C GLY A 312 -16.21 -2.29 -0.31
N GLU A 313 -16.82 -1.10 -0.29
CA GLU A 313 -16.10 0.17 -0.07
C GLU A 313 -15.60 0.27 1.39
N ALA A 314 -16.41 -0.04 2.40
CA ALA A 314 -15.97 -0.03 3.80
C ALA A 314 -14.79 -0.99 4.05
N ASN A 315 -14.83 -2.19 3.45
CA ASN A 315 -13.75 -3.17 3.55
C ASN A 315 -12.43 -2.64 2.95
N VAL A 316 -12.49 -2.03 1.76
CA VAL A 316 -11.28 -1.49 1.13
C VAL A 316 -10.74 -0.25 1.85
N LEU A 317 -11.61 0.62 2.35
CA LEU A 317 -11.20 1.82 3.10
C LEU A 317 -10.46 1.43 4.38
N MET A 318 -10.94 0.41 5.08
CA MET A 318 -10.30 -0.11 6.29
C MET A 318 -8.87 -0.57 6.01
N ILE A 319 -8.66 -1.40 4.98
CA ILE A 319 -7.31 -1.88 4.60
C ILE A 319 -6.44 -0.71 4.13
N ALA A 320 -6.96 0.06 3.17
CA ALA A 320 -6.17 1.07 2.47
C ALA A 320 -5.74 2.23 3.39
N GLY A 321 -6.60 2.65 4.32
CA GLY A 321 -6.30 3.74 5.25
C GLY A 321 -5.36 3.33 6.38
N SER A 322 -5.48 2.09 6.87
CA SER A 322 -4.69 1.65 8.03
C SER A 322 -3.26 1.27 7.64
N ASP A 323 -3.07 0.30 6.77
CA ASP A 323 -1.74 -0.26 6.48
C ASP A 323 -0.77 0.76 5.86
N THR A 324 -1.27 1.59 4.95
CA THR A 324 -0.40 2.50 4.18
C THR A 324 0.12 3.65 5.04
N THR A 325 -0.75 4.27 5.83
CA THR A 325 -0.39 5.39 6.70
C THR A 325 0.53 4.94 7.83
N SER A 326 0.23 3.79 8.48
CA SER A 326 1.09 3.22 9.52
C SER A 326 2.49 2.88 9.01
N THR A 327 2.60 2.35 7.80
CA THR A 327 3.90 2.04 7.19
C THR A 327 4.72 3.30 6.95
N THR A 328 4.09 4.38 6.47
CA THR A 328 4.79 5.65 6.23
C THR A 328 5.23 6.31 7.53
N LEU A 329 4.39 6.29 8.58
CA LEU A 329 4.75 6.79 9.91
C LEU A 329 5.91 6.01 10.51
N ALA A 330 5.88 4.67 10.43
CA ALA A 330 6.96 3.81 10.89
C ALA A 330 8.26 4.09 10.14
N ALA A 331 8.19 4.26 8.81
CA ALA A 331 9.34 4.62 7.98
C ALA A 331 9.92 5.99 8.34
N ALA A 332 9.07 7.00 8.50
CA ALA A 332 9.52 8.34 8.88
C ALA A 332 10.28 8.30 10.21
N LEU A 333 9.72 7.62 11.20
CA LEU A 333 10.35 7.50 12.51
C LEU A 333 11.62 6.63 12.46
N PHE A 334 11.61 5.53 11.69
CA PHE A 334 12.78 4.67 11.46
C PHE A 334 13.99 5.47 10.97
N TYR A 335 13.79 6.31 9.97
CA TYR A 335 14.88 7.13 9.42
C TYR A 335 15.25 8.30 10.32
N LEU A 336 14.30 8.95 10.98
CA LEU A 336 14.55 10.09 11.89
C LEU A 336 15.43 9.70 13.07
N VAL A 337 15.14 8.58 13.76
CA VAL A 337 15.93 8.14 14.92
C VAL A 337 17.33 7.65 14.53
N ARG A 338 17.57 7.31 13.28
CA ARG A 338 18.88 6.96 12.71
C ARG A 338 19.64 8.15 12.13
N ARG A 339 18.97 9.30 12.01
CA ARG A 339 19.55 10.55 11.49
C ARG A 339 19.29 11.69 12.48
N PRO A 340 20.07 11.77 13.59
CA PRO A 340 19.87 12.78 14.65
C PRO A 340 19.82 14.21 14.12
N GLY A 341 20.60 14.54 13.08
CA GLY A 341 20.55 15.86 12.46
C GLY A 341 19.21 16.18 11.79
N ALA A 342 18.58 15.19 11.14
CA ALA A 342 17.26 15.38 10.54
C ALA A 342 16.17 15.48 11.64
N LEU A 343 16.25 14.63 12.69
CA LEU A 343 15.35 14.71 13.82
C LEU A 343 15.43 16.06 14.54
N SER A 344 16.66 16.58 14.77
CA SER A 344 16.89 17.90 15.38
C SER A 344 16.30 19.03 14.55
N LYS A 345 16.48 19.03 13.22
CA LYS A 345 15.90 20.03 12.31
C LYS A 345 14.37 20.01 12.36
N LEU A 346 13.76 18.80 12.31
CA LEU A 346 12.30 18.65 12.37
C LEU A 346 11.77 19.12 13.73
N SER A 347 12.43 18.74 14.82
CA SER A 347 12.04 19.17 16.17
C SER A 347 12.13 20.68 16.34
N ALA A 348 13.19 21.32 15.80
CA ALA A 348 13.35 22.77 15.82
C ALA A 348 12.25 23.48 15.00
N GLU A 349 11.91 22.97 13.80
CA GLU A 349 10.84 23.54 12.97
C GLU A 349 9.47 23.47 13.71
N VAL A 350 9.10 22.31 14.23
CA VAL A 350 7.81 22.11 14.89
C VAL A 350 7.73 22.91 16.21
N ARG A 351 8.75 22.81 17.05
CA ARG A 351 8.80 23.52 18.34
C ARG A 351 8.92 25.04 18.19
N GLY A 352 9.48 25.52 17.10
CA GLY A 352 9.52 26.95 16.75
C GLY A 352 8.19 27.46 16.18
N ALA A 353 7.38 26.58 15.62
CA ALA A 353 6.09 26.93 15.05
C ALA A 353 4.94 26.90 16.09
N PHE A 354 5.00 26.09 17.15
CA PHE A 354 3.92 25.90 18.13
C PHE A 354 4.42 26.10 19.55
N ASN A 355 3.57 26.69 20.41
CA ASN A 355 3.87 26.88 21.84
C ASN A 355 3.34 25.72 22.68
N GLU A 356 2.18 25.17 22.29
CA GLU A 356 1.50 24.09 22.99
C GLU A 356 1.13 22.97 22.02
N VAL A 357 1.13 21.72 22.50
CA VAL A 357 0.80 20.54 21.69
C VAL A 357 -0.62 20.60 21.12
N GLU A 358 -1.56 21.22 21.84
CA GLU A 358 -2.95 21.33 21.39
C GLU A 358 -3.16 22.31 20.24
N GLU A 359 -2.19 23.20 19.96
CA GLU A 359 -2.18 24.02 18.75
C GLU A 359 -1.86 23.20 17.49
N ILE A 360 -1.28 21.98 17.63
CA ILE A 360 -0.91 21.11 16.53
C ILE A 360 -2.16 20.39 16.03
N VAL A 361 -2.85 21.04 15.12
CA VAL A 361 -4.06 20.56 14.42
C VAL A 361 -3.89 20.78 12.92
N SER A 362 -4.74 20.13 12.10
CA SER A 362 -4.72 20.33 10.65
C SER A 362 -5.10 21.77 10.27
N GLY A 363 -4.30 22.39 9.43
CA GLY A 363 -4.54 23.76 8.98
C GLY A 363 -3.32 24.39 8.32
N ALA A 364 -3.40 25.67 7.99
CA ALA A 364 -2.36 26.40 7.28
C ALA A 364 -1.02 26.32 8.00
N ARG A 365 -0.97 26.60 9.30
CA ARG A 365 0.25 26.63 10.12
C ARG A 365 1.01 25.29 10.06
N LEU A 366 0.31 24.15 10.18
CA LEU A 366 0.93 22.82 10.06
C LEU A 366 1.33 22.50 8.60
N ASN A 367 0.57 23.00 7.63
CA ASN A 367 0.85 22.78 6.20
C ASN A 367 2.06 23.58 5.71
N GLU A 368 2.42 24.69 6.36
CA GLU A 368 3.57 25.55 6.07
C GLU A 368 4.90 24.95 6.56
N LEU A 369 4.88 23.89 7.40
CA LEU A 369 6.10 23.23 7.86
C LEU A 369 6.76 22.47 6.69
N VAL A 370 7.77 23.09 6.12
CA VAL A 370 8.44 22.61 4.90
C VAL A 370 9.25 21.36 5.17
N TYR A 371 9.98 21.33 6.29
CA TYR A 371 10.83 20.20 6.65
C TYR A 371 10.01 18.97 7.07
N LEU A 372 8.92 19.17 7.80
CA LEU A 372 7.96 18.09 8.12
C LEU A 372 7.43 17.43 6.84
N LYS A 373 7.03 18.23 5.86
CA LYS A 373 6.60 17.70 4.56
C LYS A 373 7.70 16.93 3.86
N ALA A 374 8.91 17.47 3.86
CA ALA A 374 10.08 16.85 3.21
C ALA A 374 10.44 15.50 3.87
N VAL A 375 10.37 15.39 5.19
CA VAL A 375 10.55 14.14 5.95
C VAL A 375 9.53 13.08 5.50
N ILE A 376 8.25 13.45 5.40
CA ILE A 376 7.19 12.52 4.97
C ILE A 376 7.42 12.09 3.51
N ASP A 377 7.72 13.02 2.60
CA ASP A 377 7.97 12.71 1.19
C ASP A 377 9.19 11.77 1.05
N GLU A 378 10.25 11.98 1.84
CA GLU A 378 11.45 11.13 1.80
C GLU A 378 11.20 9.74 2.40
N ALA A 379 10.39 9.64 3.45
CA ALA A 379 9.95 8.35 4.00
C ALA A 379 9.11 7.56 2.98
N LEU A 380 8.16 8.22 2.32
CA LEU A 380 7.36 7.65 1.22
C LEU A 380 8.21 7.20 0.04
N ARG A 381 9.31 7.89 -0.24
CA ARG A 381 10.24 7.52 -1.31
C ARG A 381 11.01 6.25 -0.97
N LEU A 382 11.64 6.21 0.21
CA LEU A 382 12.50 5.09 0.62
C LEU A 382 11.71 3.85 1.05
N ALA A 383 10.55 4.03 1.67
CA ALA A 383 9.70 2.94 2.12
C ALA A 383 8.27 3.11 1.61
N PRO A 384 8.04 2.95 0.30
CA PRO A 384 6.71 3.11 -0.26
C PRO A 384 5.76 2.06 0.30
N ALA A 385 4.58 2.51 0.73
CA ALA A 385 3.55 1.63 1.29
C ALA A 385 2.97 0.63 0.26
N VAL A 386 3.14 0.89 -1.04
CA VAL A 386 2.86 -0.05 -2.13
C VAL A 386 4.13 -0.13 -2.99
N PRO A 387 5.06 -1.07 -2.69
CA PRO A 387 6.40 -1.05 -3.24
C PRO A 387 6.48 -1.65 -4.64
N GLY A 388 5.59 -2.59 -4.97
CA GLY A 388 5.55 -3.29 -6.24
C GLY A 388 4.98 -2.47 -7.40
N ALA A 389 4.90 -3.08 -8.57
CA ALA A 389 4.23 -2.52 -9.74
C ALA A 389 2.71 -2.73 -9.65
N ILE A 390 1.96 -1.68 -9.86
CA ILE A 390 0.49 -1.69 -9.89
C ILE A 390 0.04 -2.02 -11.33
N PRO A 391 -0.40 -3.25 -11.65
CA PRO A 391 -0.54 -3.68 -13.03
C PRO A 391 -1.67 -2.99 -13.79
N ARG A 392 -1.39 -2.65 -15.04
CA ARG A 392 -2.33 -2.19 -16.05
C ARG A 392 -2.27 -3.09 -17.27
N GLU A 393 -3.40 -3.26 -17.92
CA GLU A 393 -3.54 -3.99 -19.17
C GLU A 393 -3.70 -3.01 -20.32
N VAL A 394 -2.98 -3.26 -21.40
CA VAL A 394 -3.08 -2.52 -22.65
C VAL A 394 -4.38 -2.89 -23.36
N MET A 395 -5.20 -1.89 -23.68
CA MET A 395 -6.48 -2.08 -24.37
C MET A 395 -6.29 -2.30 -25.87
N ASP A 396 -7.39 -2.63 -26.55
CA ASP A 396 -7.43 -2.85 -28.01
C ASP A 396 -6.76 -1.71 -28.79
N GLY A 397 -6.00 -2.09 -29.81
CA GLY A 397 -5.17 -1.20 -30.62
C GLY A 397 -3.75 -1.00 -30.09
N GLY A 398 -3.42 -1.56 -28.92
CA GLY A 398 -2.08 -1.42 -28.34
C GLY A 398 -1.80 -0.05 -27.74
N ALA A 399 -0.63 0.10 -27.12
CA ALA A 399 -0.15 1.36 -26.57
C ALA A 399 1.38 1.48 -26.73
N VAL A 400 1.87 2.71 -26.86
CA VAL A 400 3.30 3.02 -26.75
C VAL A 400 3.58 3.45 -25.31
N VAL A 401 4.49 2.75 -24.65
CA VAL A 401 4.94 3.03 -23.30
C VAL A 401 6.43 3.29 -23.33
N ASP A 402 6.84 4.49 -22.99
CA ASP A 402 8.23 4.96 -23.03
C ASP A 402 8.96 4.57 -24.35
N GLY A 403 8.29 4.82 -25.49
CA GLY A 403 8.83 4.54 -26.82
C GLY A 403 8.72 3.08 -27.28
N VAL A 404 8.28 2.15 -26.43
CA VAL A 404 8.09 0.73 -26.77
C VAL A 404 6.62 0.44 -27.03
N PHE A 405 6.31 -0.14 -28.20
CA PHE A 405 4.95 -0.59 -28.51
C PHE A 405 4.62 -1.88 -27.75
N LEU A 406 3.54 -1.86 -27.00
CA LEU A 406 2.97 -3.01 -26.29
C LEU A 406 1.65 -3.40 -26.95
N PRO A 407 1.48 -4.67 -27.38
CA PRO A 407 0.23 -5.17 -27.96
C PRO A 407 -0.91 -5.16 -26.94
N ALA A 408 -2.16 -5.18 -27.43
CA ALA A 408 -3.34 -5.38 -26.61
C ALA A 408 -3.24 -6.64 -25.73
N GLY A 409 -3.78 -6.59 -24.52
CA GLY A 409 -3.72 -7.67 -23.54
C GLY A 409 -2.39 -7.77 -22.78
N THR A 410 -1.36 -6.97 -23.14
CA THR A 410 -0.11 -6.92 -22.37
C THR A 410 -0.34 -6.26 -21.03
N ASN A 411 0.12 -6.89 -19.97
CA ASN A 411 0.18 -6.29 -18.64
C ASN A 411 1.48 -5.50 -18.44
N CYS A 412 1.41 -4.31 -17.89
CA CYS A 412 2.59 -3.51 -17.57
C CYS A 412 2.38 -2.69 -16.29
N GLY A 413 3.48 -2.22 -15.70
CA GLY A 413 3.45 -1.37 -14.52
C GLY A 413 4.82 -0.83 -14.14
N THR A 414 4.83 0.24 -13.33
CA THR A 414 6.06 0.83 -12.78
C THR A 414 6.19 0.42 -11.32
N PRO A 415 7.29 -0.25 -10.92
CA PRO A 415 7.51 -0.61 -9.53
C PRO A 415 7.94 0.63 -8.73
N THR A 416 7.13 1.00 -7.75
CA THR A 416 7.34 2.22 -6.95
C THR A 416 8.69 2.19 -6.22
N TYR A 417 9.05 1.05 -5.63
CA TYR A 417 10.33 0.87 -4.94
C TYR A 417 11.52 1.12 -5.86
N SER A 418 11.46 0.62 -7.10
CA SER A 418 12.56 0.73 -8.06
C SER A 418 12.71 2.14 -8.62
N ILE A 419 11.61 2.78 -9.05
CA ILE A 419 11.68 4.13 -9.63
C ILE A 419 12.13 5.16 -8.58
N HIS A 420 11.71 4.98 -7.32
CA HIS A 420 12.10 5.85 -6.21
C HIS A 420 13.58 5.70 -5.78
N ARG A 421 14.32 4.73 -6.33
CA ARG A 421 15.73 4.48 -6.04
C ARG A 421 16.65 4.70 -7.24
N GLN A 422 16.15 5.32 -8.31
CA GLN A 422 16.99 5.64 -9.45
C GLN A 422 17.83 6.91 -9.22
N GLU A 423 19.15 6.79 -9.37
CA GLU A 423 20.09 7.92 -9.27
C GLU A 423 19.81 9.04 -10.28
N ALA A 424 19.23 8.70 -11.44
CA ALA A 424 18.81 9.67 -12.43
C ALA A 424 17.78 10.68 -11.93
N TYR A 425 16.95 10.27 -10.95
CA TYR A 425 15.93 11.12 -10.34
C TYR A 425 16.28 11.59 -8.93
N TYR A 426 17.06 10.78 -8.20
CA TYR A 426 17.35 11.01 -6.79
C TYR A 426 18.84 10.82 -6.51
N ARG A 427 19.62 11.90 -6.56
CA ARG A 427 21.05 11.84 -6.22
C ARG A 427 21.25 11.27 -4.82
N ALA A 428 22.19 10.33 -4.63
CA ALA A 428 22.35 9.51 -3.43
C ALA A 428 21.03 8.82 -3.03
N ALA A 429 20.44 8.08 -3.98
CA ALA A 429 19.09 7.53 -3.91
C ALA A 429 18.87 6.60 -2.71
N GLY A 430 19.90 5.89 -2.22
CA GLY A 430 19.85 5.07 -1.02
C GLY A 430 19.86 5.84 0.30
N THR A 431 20.09 7.15 0.29
CA THR A 431 20.25 7.93 1.53
C THR A 431 18.98 8.70 1.86
N PHE A 432 18.57 8.69 3.15
CA PHE A 432 17.46 9.51 3.65
C PHE A 432 17.90 10.98 3.76
N LEU A 433 17.41 11.82 2.87
CA LEU A 433 17.77 13.24 2.75
C LEU A 433 16.50 14.07 2.49
N PRO A 434 15.80 14.52 3.52
CA PRO A 434 14.63 15.40 3.37
C PRO A 434 14.95 16.68 2.59
N GLU A 435 16.16 17.17 2.67
CA GLU A 435 16.66 18.37 1.99
C GLU A 435 16.55 18.30 0.47
N ARG A 436 16.49 17.08 -0.12
CA ARG A 436 16.30 16.91 -1.58
C ARG A 436 14.97 17.48 -2.10
N TRP A 437 14.01 17.65 -1.22
CA TRP A 437 12.67 18.17 -1.55
C TRP A 437 12.56 19.69 -1.41
N ILE A 438 13.63 20.37 -0.94
CA ILE A 438 13.64 21.78 -0.58
C ILE A 438 14.67 22.51 -1.44
N GLU A 439 14.19 23.40 -2.31
CA GLU A 439 15.07 24.26 -3.13
C GLU A 439 15.96 25.11 -2.23
N GLY A 440 17.24 25.20 -2.56
CA GLY A 440 18.24 25.95 -1.79
C GLY A 440 18.77 25.23 -0.54
N ALA A 441 18.19 24.10 -0.15
CA ALA A 441 18.68 23.33 1.00
C ALA A 441 19.97 22.57 0.66
N THR A 442 20.83 22.38 1.67
CA THR A 442 22.06 21.62 1.54
C THR A 442 21.81 20.15 1.92
N CYS A 443 22.07 19.26 0.97
CA CYS A 443 22.12 17.82 1.15
C CYS A 443 23.53 17.37 1.51
N GLU A 444 23.66 16.48 2.50
CA GLU A 444 24.91 15.85 2.91
C GLU A 444 24.75 14.32 2.90
N ALA A 445 25.37 13.66 1.92
CA ALA A 445 25.53 12.22 1.86
C ALA A 445 26.96 11.85 2.26
N ALA A 446 27.25 10.55 2.45
CA ALA A 446 28.58 10.09 2.88
C ALA A 446 29.73 10.63 2.01
N ASP A 447 29.52 10.64 0.69
CA ASP A 447 30.57 10.96 -0.29
C ASP A 447 30.33 12.28 -1.03
N ALA A 448 29.25 13.02 -0.71
CA ALA A 448 28.90 14.22 -1.48
C ALA A 448 28.08 15.23 -0.67
N LYS A 449 28.38 16.50 -0.91
CA LYS A 449 27.62 17.64 -0.43
C LYS A 449 27.20 18.51 -1.62
N TRP A 450 25.93 18.94 -1.65
CA TRP A 450 25.43 19.83 -2.71
C TRP A 450 24.23 20.65 -2.22
N THR A 451 23.97 21.74 -2.91
CA THR A 451 22.76 22.54 -2.73
C THR A 451 21.70 22.06 -3.72
N THR A 452 20.50 21.78 -3.26
CA THR A 452 19.40 21.28 -4.10
C THR A 452 18.89 22.40 -5.02
N SER A 453 18.98 22.19 -6.32
CA SER A 453 18.42 23.13 -7.31
C SER A 453 16.93 22.86 -7.54
N LYS A 454 16.23 23.87 -8.08
CA LYS A 454 14.83 23.72 -8.52
C LYS A 454 14.67 22.58 -9.53
N GLU A 455 15.58 22.44 -10.48
CA GLU A 455 15.56 21.38 -11.49
C GLU A 455 15.66 19.99 -10.86
N GLN A 456 16.50 19.82 -9.82
CA GLN A 456 16.60 18.56 -9.08
C GLN A 456 15.30 18.24 -8.34
N VAL A 457 14.66 19.22 -7.69
CA VAL A 457 13.35 19.05 -7.06
C VAL A 457 12.29 18.65 -8.08
N ASP A 458 12.23 19.33 -9.22
CA ASP A 458 11.25 19.05 -10.28
C ASP A 458 11.49 17.67 -10.90
N THR A 459 12.74 17.26 -11.08
CA THR A 459 13.13 15.93 -11.57
C THR A 459 12.70 14.85 -10.58
N ALA A 460 12.98 15.02 -9.29
CA ALA A 460 12.56 14.11 -8.25
C ALA A 460 11.02 13.96 -8.21
N ARG A 461 10.29 15.08 -8.31
CA ARG A 461 8.81 15.08 -8.29
C ARG A 461 8.18 14.38 -9.49
N ARG A 462 8.78 14.43 -10.69
CA ARG A 462 8.26 13.73 -11.88
C ARG A 462 8.24 12.20 -11.70
N ALA A 463 9.22 11.65 -11.00
CA ALA A 463 9.32 10.22 -10.72
C ALA A 463 8.66 9.80 -9.38
N PHE A 464 8.15 10.75 -8.59
CA PHE A 464 7.59 10.51 -7.26
C PHE A 464 6.11 10.13 -7.33
N CYS A 465 5.81 8.85 -7.04
CA CYS A 465 4.48 8.30 -7.24
C CYS A 465 3.95 7.43 -6.08
N PRO A 466 4.18 7.75 -4.79
CA PRO A 466 3.75 6.90 -3.68
C PRO A 466 2.23 6.77 -3.58
N PHE A 467 1.48 7.72 -4.12
CA PHE A 467 0.01 7.72 -4.21
C PHE A 467 -0.50 7.37 -5.62
N SER A 468 0.36 6.83 -6.50
CA SER A 468 0.11 6.70 -7.93
C SER A 468 -0.26 8.05 -8.56
N ILE A 469 -0.57 8.05 -9.86
CA ILE A 469 -0.95 9.26 -10.62
C ILE A 469 -2.19 9.02 -11.47
N GLY A 470 -2.76 10.08 -12.03
CA GLY A 470 -3.87 10.04 -12.98
C GLY A 470 -5.21 9.62 -12.35
N PRO A 471 -6.16 9.16 -13.17
CA PRO A 471 -7.55 8.96 -12.76
C PRO A 471 -7.75 7.85 -11.72
N ARG A 472 -6.75 6.98 -11.55
CA ARG A 472 -6.73 5.89 -10.56
C ARG A 472 -5.81 6.20 -9.38
N GLY A 473 -5.32 7.44 -9.24
CA GLY A 473 -4.53 7.89 -8.10
C GLY A 473 -5.28 7.77 -6.77
N CYS A 474 -4.54 7.73 -5.67
CA CYS A 474 -5.10 7.54 -4.33
C CYS A 474 -6.11 8.64 -3.96
N ILE A 475 -7.32 8.24 -3.57
CA ILE A 475 -8.36 9.17 -3.12
C ILE A 475 -8.09 9.69 -1.72
N GLY A 476 -7.46 8.88 -0.86
CA GLY A 476 -7.17 9.20 0.54
C GLY A 476 -5.90 10.03 0.75
N LYS A 477 -5.25 10.54 -0.30
CA LYS A 477 -3.97 11.27 -0.19
C LYS A 477 -4.01 12.42 0.82
N SER A 478 -5.03 13.27 0.76
CA SER A 478 -5.17 14.43 1.66
C SER A 478 -5.34 14.00 3.11
N MET A 479 -6.16 12.98 3.36
CA MET A 479 -6.35 12.40 4.70
C MET A 479 -5.04 11.79 5.23
N ALA A 480 -4.34 11.01 4.43
CA ALA A 480 -3.08 10.40 4.84
C ALA A 480 -2.04 11.46 5.23
N PHE A 481 -1.91 12.54 4.43
CA PHE A 481 -1.02 13.65 4.80
C PHE A 481 -1.45 14.38 6.07
N MET A 482 -2.75 14.55 6.29
CA MET A 482 -3.28 15.15 7.51
C MET A 482 -2.88 14.31 8.72
N GLU A 483 -3.12 13.00 8.69
CA GLU A 483 -2.81 12.08 9.77
C GLU A 483 -1.30 11.99 10.05
N MET A 484 -0.49 11.82 9.01
CA MET A 484 0.97 11.76 9.14
C MET A 484 1.57 13.04 9.72
N ARG A 485 1.12 14.22 9.24
CA ARG A 485 1.63 15.51 9.73
C ARG A 485 1.29 15.75 11.18
N VAL A 486 0.02 15.56 11.57
CA VAL A 486 -0.43 15.77 12.95
C VAL A 486 0.30 14.80 13.89
N THR A 487 0.38 13.52 13.52
CA THR A 487 1.03 12.50 14.34
C THR A 487 2.51 12.79 14.54
N LEU A 488 3.28 12.99 13.45
CA LEU A 488 4.72 13.26 13.56
C LEU A 488 5.02 14.57 14.28
N ALA A 489 4.25 15.64 14.01
CA ALA A 489 4.46 16.92 14.67
C ALA A 489 4.24 16.81 16.18
N ARG A 490 3.16 16.14 16.63
CA ARG A 490 2.91 15.93 18.07
C ARG A 490 3.98 15.08 18.73
N LEU A 491 4.48 14.03 18.04
CA LEU A 491 5.55 13.19 18.58
C LEU A 491 6.85 13.97 18.76
N VAL A 492 7.32 14.71 17.76
CA VAL A 492 8.57 15.48 17.88
C VAL A 492 8.44 16.69 18.79
N PHE A 493 7.23 17.18 19.02
CA PHE A 493 6.96 18.24 19.99
C PHE A 493 7.09 17.75 21.42
N LEU A 494 6.46 16.61 21.73
CA LEU A 494 6.32 16.08 23.10
C LEU A 494 7.52 15.27 23.57
N PHE A 495 8.22 14.58 22.67
CA PHE A 495 9.19 13.56 23.05
C PHE A 495 10.60 13.85 22.54
N GLU A 496 11.59 13.47 23.36
CA GLU A 496 12.92 13.11 22.90
C GLU A 496 12.90 11.62 22.52
N MET A 497 13.42 11.33 21.33
CA MET A 497 13.32 9.99 20.74
C MET A 497 14.70 9.46 20.37
N ALA A 498 14.95 8.19 20.67
CA ALA A 498 16.18 7.50 20.32
C ALA A 498 15.89 6.09 19.81
N LEU A 499 16.81 5.54 19.02
CA LEU A 499 16.77 4.17 18.59
C LEU A 499 17.03 3.24 19.79
N ALA A 500 16.18 2.22 20.00
CA ALA A 500 16.38 1.21 21.03
C ALA A 500 17.30 0.09 20.53
N ASP A 501 17.07 -0.38 19.28
CA ASP A 501 17.78 -1.49 18.65
C ASP A 501 17.69 -1.43 17.12
N ARG A 502 18.10 -2.49 16.43
CA ARG A 502 18.07 -2.60 14.96
C ARG A 502 16.85 -3.37 14.41
N VAL A 503 15.82 -3.58 15.19
CA VAL A 503 14.60 -4.26 14.71
C VAL A 503 14.03 -3.50 13.51
N GLY A 504 13.69 -4.26 12.45
CA GLY A 504 13.14 -3.74 11.21
C GLY A 504 14.16 -3.21 10.22
N GLU A 505 15.46 -3.33 10.47
CA GLU A 505 16.53 -2.94 9.56
C GLU A 505 16.91 -4.09 8.63
N ASP A 506 17.01 -3.83 7.32
CA ASP A 506 17.58 -4.76 6.35
C ASP A 506 19.11 -4.69 6.32
N GLU A 507 19.75 -5.56 5.52
CA GLU A 507 21.21 -5.62 5.37
C GLU A 507 21.84 -4.31 4.84
N GLN A 508 21.06 -3.45 4.21
CA GLN A 508 21.49 -2.16 3.64
C GLN A 508 21.19 -0.97 4.56
N GLY A 509 20.63 -1.19 5.74
CA GLY A 509 20.29 -0.14 6.70
C GLY A 509 18.97 0.57 6.41
N HIS A 510 18.11 -0.02 5.59
CA HIS A 510 16.76 0.50 5.33
C HIS A 510 15.70 -0.22 6.16
N LEU A 511 14.51 0.38 6.22
CA LEU A 511 13.35 -0.31 6.78
C LEU A 511 13.02 -1.53 5.91
N ALA A 512 13.11 -2.72 6.49
CA ALA A 512 12.75 -3.96 5.83
C ALA A 512 11.25 -4.00 5.55
N LEU A 513 10.89 -4.13 4.28
CA LEU A 513 9.52 -4.22 3.81
C LEU A 513 9.23 -5.63 3.30
N VAL A 514 8.04 -6.14 3.60
CA VAL A 514 7.53 -7.37 3.01
C VAL A 514 6.37 -7.00 2.08
N ASP A 515 6.50 -7.33 0.79
CA ASP A 515 5.54 -6.94 -0.26
C ASP A 515 4.33 -7.90 -0.26
N HIS A 516 3.27 -7.51 0.40
CA HIS A 516 1.96 -8.16 0.39
C HIS A 516 0.92 -7.34 -0.40
N PHE A 517 1.33 -6.63 -1.44
CA PHE A 517 0.68 -5.53 -2.13
C PHE A 517 0.79 -4.22 -1.34
N THR A 518 0.33 -4.17 -0.09
CA THR A 518 0.77 -3.20 0.91
C THR A 518 2.01 -3.72 1.62
N SER A 519 2.89 -2.83 2.05
CA SER A 519 4.12 -3.21 2.73
C SER A 519 3.85 -3.59 4.18
N ALA A 520 4.08 -4.85 4.54
CA ALA A 520 4.21 -5.24 5.93
C ALA A 520 5.59 -4.81 6.46
N LYS A 521 5.65 -4.45 7.74
CA LYS A 521 6.86 -3.94 8.40
C LYS A 521 6.93 -4.47 9.84
N ASN A 522 8.13 -4.44 10.39
CA ASN A 522 8.39 -4.66 11.80
C ASN A 522 9.33 -3.55 12.30
N GLY A 523 9.06 -2.93 13.44
CA GLY A 523 9.87 -1.81 13.93
C GLY A 523 9.57 -0.45 13.28
N PRO A 524 10.36 0.60 13.65
CA PRO A 524 11.49 0.55 14.58
C PRO A 524 11.05 0.40 16.05
N ASN A 525 11.93 -0.15 16.89
CA ASN A 525 11.82 0.00 18.34
C ASN A 525 12.44 1.35 18.73
N VAL A 526 11.64 2.18 19.41
CA VAL A 526 12.01 3.56 19.75
C VAL A 526 11.86 3.78 21.25
N VAL A 527 12.87 4.42 21.84
CA VAL A 527 12.85 4.92 23.21
C VAL A 527 12.22 6.31 23.20
N PHE A 528 11.17 6.50 23.98
CA PHE A 528 10.50 7.78 24.19
C PHE A 528 10.78 8.29 25.59
N ARG A 529 11.17 9.55 25.69
CA ARG A 529 11.25 10.30 26.96
C ARG A 529 10.38 11.53 26.82
N HIS A 530 9.40 11.68 27.71
CA HIS A 530 8.57 12.88 27.74
C HIS A 530 9.44 14.08 28.10
N ARG A 531 9.23 15.18 27.41
CA ARG A 531 9.99 16.42 27.58
C ARG A 531 9.50 17.24 28.77
#